data_d8a3448f3938a9dc2798f6775c58fe93
#
_entry.id   d8a3448f3938a9dc2798f6775c58fe93
#
_cell.length_a   1.000
_cell.length_b   1.000
_cell.length_c   1.000
_cell.angle_alpha   90.00
_cell.angle_beta   90.00
_cell.angle_gamma   90.00
#
_symmetry.space_group_name_H-M   'P 1'
#
loop_
_entity.id
_entity.type
_entity.pdbx_description
1 polymer ?
#
loop_
_entity_poly.entity_id
_entity_poly.type
_entity_poly.pdbx_seq_one_letter_code
_entity_poly.pdbx_strand_id
1 'polypeptide(L)'
;MTNIIVAFSKPEDGKNIKSILVRNGFQVVAVCTSGGQALSAADCLNGGIVVSGYRFEDMMYDELRQCLPGDFDMLLISSPARWGGQCPDRVICLPMPLKVHDLLNTLEMMVQAQERIRRRRRSRPKERSRGSRIS
;
A
#
# COMPACT_ATOMS: atom_id res chain seq x y z
N MET A 1 6.91 -12.20 3.39
CA MET A 1 6.02 -11.72 2.31
C MET A 1 5.57 -10.31 2.59
N THR A 2 5.31 -9.56 1.54
CA THR A 2 4.84 -8.18 1.68
C THR A 2 3.37 -8.15 2.08
N ASN A 3 3.07 -7.39 3.12
CA ASN A 3 1.70 -7.22 3.59
C ASN A 3 0.95 -6.27 2.69
N ILE A 4 -0.28 -6.62 2.34
CA ILE A 4 -1.15 -5.76 1.52
C ILE A 4 -2.42 -5.46 2.30
N ILE A 5 -2.73 -4.17 2.42
CA ILE A 5 -3.97 -3.68 3.00
C ILE A 5 -4.82 -3.17 1.85
N VAL A 6 -6.06 -3.61 1.78
CA VAL A 6 -7.02 -3.14 0.76
C VAL A 6 -8.00 -2.21 1.44
N ALA A 7 -8.11 -0.98 0.94
CA ALA A 7 -8.96 0.04 1.57
C ALA A 7 -9.82 0.74 0.52
N PHE A 8 -11.12 0.52 0.55
CA PHE A 8 -12.09 1.16 -0.33
C PHE A 8 -13.34 1.48 0.46
N SER A 9 -13.94 2.64 0.20
CA SER A 9 -15.14 3.05 0.91
C SER A 9 -16.32 2.11 0.67
N LYS A 10 -16.37 1.45 -0.49
CA LYS A 10 -17.39 0.46 -0.80
C LYS A 10 -16.88 -0.93 -0.46
N PRO A 11 -17.53 -1.66 0.45
CA PRO A 11 -17.06 -2.99 0.81
C PRO A 11 -16.94 -3.96 -0.36
N GLU A 12 -17.82 -3.82 -1.36
CA GLU A 12 -17.80 -4.68 -2.55
C GLU A 12 -16.49 -4.52 -3.33
N ASP A 13 -16.02 -3.28 -3.48
CA ASP A 13 -14.78 -3.01 -4.20
C ASP A 13 -13.60 -3.66 -3.48
N GLY A 14 -13.55 -3.51 -2.16
CA GLY A 14 -12.49 -4.12 -1.37
C GLY A 14 -12.48 -5.65 -1.47
N LYS A 15 -13.66 -6.25 -1.40
CA LYS A 15 -13.78 -7.72 -1.52
C LYS A 15 -13.35 -8.21 -2.89
N ASN A 16 -13.72 -7.50 -3.94
CA ASN A 16 -13.34 -7.87 -5.30
C ASN A 16 -11.83 -7.80 -5.48
N ILE A 17 -11.22 -6.73 -5.03
CA ILE A 17 -9.77 -6.57 -5.12
C ILE A 17 -9.07 -7.66 -4.31
N LYS A 18 -9.53 -7.89 -3.09
CA LYS A 18 -8.96 -8.94 -2.25
C LYS A 18 -9.00 -10.30 -2.95
N SER A 19 -10.14 -10.65 -3.52
CA SER A 19 -10.31 -11.94 -4.21
C SER A 19 -9.30 -12.09 -5.34
N ILE A 20 -9.14 -11.05 -6.14
CA ILE A 20 -8.18 -11.06 -7.25
C ILE A 20 -6.75 -11.26 -6.73
N LEU A 21 -6.39 -10.53 -5.70
CA LEU A 21 -5.02 -10.58 -5.16
C LEU A 21 -4.72 -11.92 -4.50
N VAL A 22 -5.61 -12.42 -3.68
CA VAL A 22 -5.41 -13.71 -3.00
C VAL A 22 -5.30 -14.84 -4.01
N ARG A 23 -6.12 -14.80 -5.04
CA ARG A 23 -6.10 -15.82 -6.11
C ARG A 23 -4.78 -15.84 -6.85
N ASN A 24 -4.07 -14.73 -6.87
CA ASN A 24 -2.80 -14.59 -7.58
C ASN A 24 -1.58 -14.60 -6.65
N GLY A 25 -1.75 -15.07 -5.43
CA GLY A 25 -0.64 -15.31 -4.52
C GLY A 25 -0.20 -14.16 -3.66
N PHE A 26 -0.93 -13.04 -3.68
CA PHE A 26 -0.59 -11.91 -2.82
C PHE A 26 -1.15 -12.10 -1.42
N GLN A 27 -0.44 -11.56 -0.43
CA GLN A 27 -0.84 -11.66 0.97
C GLN A 27 -1.64 -10.43 1.38
N VAL A 28 -2.97 -10.58 1.41
CA VAL A 28 -3.87 -9.51 1.87
C VAL A 28 -4.16 -9.75 3.35
N VAL A 29 -3.71 -8.83 4.20
CA VAL A 29 -3.82 -8.97 5.65
C VAL A 29 -5.01 -8.22 6.24
N ALA A 30 -5.58 -7.27 5.50
CA ALA A 30 -6.74 -6.52 5.98
C ALA A 30 -7.52 -5.96 4.80
N VAL A 31 -8.84 -5.89 4.97
CA VAL A 31 -9.75 -5.21 4.03
C VAL A 31 -10.50 -4.17 4.85
N CYS A 32 -10.35 -2.91 4.49
CA CYS A 32 -10.84 -1.78 5.26
C CYS A 32 -11.82 -0.94 4.45
N THR A 33 -12.73 -0.25 5.12
CA THR A 33 -13.68 0.65 4.46
C THR A 33 -13.47 2.10 4.86
N SER A 34 -12.49 2.38 5.70
CA SER A 34 -12.17 3.75 6.10
C SER A 34 -10.66 3.92 6.19
N GLY A 35 -10.21 5.17 6.16
CA GLY A 35 -8.81 5.49 6.35
C GLY A 35 -8.33 5.12 7.75
N GLY A 36 -9.16 5.36 8.76
CA GLY A 36 -8.81 5.02 10.14
C GLY A 36 -8.57 3.52 10.32
N GLN A 37 -9.40 2.68 9.70
CA GLN A 37 -9.19 1.23 9.75
C GLN A 37 -7.87 0.84 9.10
N ALA A 38 -7.56 1.46 7.96
CA ALA A 38 -6.31 1.18 7.25
C ALA A 38 -5.10 1.57 8.10
N LEU A 39 -5.16 2.71 8.77
CA LEU A 39 -4.09 3.16 9.64
C LEU A 39 -3.91 2.23 10.84
N SER A 40 -5.00 1.79 11.43
CA SER A 40 -4.93 0.83 12.54
C SER A 40 -4.29 -0.47 12.11
N ALA A 41 -4.63 -0.96 10.93
CA ALA A 41 -4.01 -2.17 10.40
C ALA A 41 -2.52 -1.95 10.13
N ALA A 42 -2.16 -0.80 9.59
CA ALA A 42 -0.76 -0.49 9.29
C ALA A 42 0.08 -0.38 10.55
N ASP A 43 -0.47 0.14 11.63
CA ASP A 43 0.26 0.28 12.90
C ASP A 43 0.71 -1.06 13.47
N CYS A 44 0.04 -2.14 13.11
CA CYS A 44 0.40 -3.48 13.57
C CYS A 44 1.43 -4.17 12.68
N LEU A 45 1.90 -3.50 11.64
CA LEU A 45 2.75 -4.10 10.62
C LEU A 45 4.04 -3.30 10.45
N ASN A 46 5.06 -3.96 9.92
CA ASN A 46 6.38 -3.35 9.71
C ASN A 46 6.58 -2.80 8.30
N GLY A 47 5.51 -2.53 7.61
CA GLY A 47 5.56 -2.03 6.25
C GLY A 47 4.69 -2.84 5.32
N GLY A 48 4.53 -2.38 4.11
CA GLY A 48 3.71 -3.05 3.11
C GLY A 48 3.18 -2.10 2.06
N ILE A 49 2.05 -2.47 1.50
CA ILE A 49 1.41 -1.72 0.42
C ILE A 49 -0.07 -1.53 0.78
N VAL A 50 -0.57 -0.31 0.63
CA VAL A 50 -2.00 -0.02 0.76
C VAL A 50 -2.57 0.17 -0.64
N VAL A 51 -3.52 -0.67 -1.02
CA VAL A 51 -4.28 -0.52 -2.27
C VAL A 51 -5.53 0.25 -1.91
N SER A 52 -5.64 1.48 -2.39
CA SER A 52 -6.60 2.46 -1.89
C SER A 52 -7.51 3.02 -2.97
N GLY A 53 -8.76 3.32 -2.60
CA GLY A 53 -9.63 4.17 -3.38
C GLY A 53 -9.31 5.64 -3.13
N TYR A 54 -10.02 6.52 -3.84
CA TYR A 54 -9.73 7.95 -3.81
C TYR A 54 -10.16 8.62 -2.51
N ARG A 55 -11.31 8.24 -1.96
CA ARG A 55 -11.89 8.93 -0.82
C ARG A 55 -12.62 7.96 0.11
N PHE A 56 -12.52 8.27 1.40
CA PHE A 56 -13.25 7.58 2.47
C PHE A 56 -14.14 8.59 3.19
N GLU A 57 -15.02 8.12 4.06
CA GLU A 57 -15.86 9.03 4.84
C GLU A 57 -15.04 9.92 5.77
N ASP A 58 -13.94 9.38 6.30
CA ASP A 58 -13.14 10.07 7.30
C ASP A 58 -11.92 10.79 6.73
N MET A 59 -11.51 10.48 5.51
CA MET A 59 -10.35 11.15 4.89
C MET A 59 -10.24 10.82 3.42
N MET A 60 -9.36 11.53 2.72
CA MET A 60 -9.00 11.24 1.34
C MET A 60 -7.69 10.45 1.28
N TYR A 61 -7.37 9.90 0.11
CA TYR A 61 -6.19 9.04 -0.07
C TYR A 61 -4.89 9.77 0.30
N ASP A 62 -4.81 11.07 0.03
CA ASP A 62 -3.60 11.83 0.31
C ASP A 62 -3.37 12.00 1.81
N GLU A 63 -4.42 12.22 2.58
CA GLU A 63 -4.34 12.23 4.03
C GLU A 63 -3.90 10.86 4.56
N LEU A 64 -4.50 9.81 4.03
CA LEU A 64 -4.12 8.45 4.41
C LEU A 64 -2.63 8.22 4.12
N ARG A 65 -2.16 8.66 2.95
CA ARG A 65 -0.75 8.51 2.60
C ARG A 65 0.15 9.24 3.59
N GLN A 66 -0.23 10.45 3.97
CA GLN A 66 0.57 11.24 4.91
C GLN A 66 0.64 10.60 6.30
N CYS A 67 -0.42 9.94 6.71
CA CYS A 67 -0.49 9.33 8.03
C CYS A 67 0.12 7.93 8.11
N LEU A 68 0.37 7.30 6.96
CA LEU A 68 0.95 5.96 6.94
C LEU A 68 2.40 6.00 7.38
N PRO A 69 2.87 4.94 8.10
CA PRO A 69 4.29 4.82 8.40
C PRO A 69 5.15 4.87 7.14
N GLY A 70 6.40 5.30 7.29
CA GLY A 70 7.30 5.50 6.15
C GLY A 70 7.63 4.24 5.36
N ASP A 71 7.39 3.07 5.93
CA ASP A 71 7.66 1.80 5.26
C ASP A 71 6.50 1.30 4.39
N PHE A 72 5.46 2.11 4.24
CA PHE A 72 4.32 1.77 3.40
C PHE A 72 4.34 2.56 2.09
N ASP A 73 3.99 1.87 1.02
CA ASP A 73 3.71 2.48 -0.27
C ASP A 73 2.22 2.40 -0.56
N MET A 74 1.74 3.25 -1.44
CA MET A 74 0.31 3.30 -1.77
C MET A 74 0.10 3.09 -3.26
N LEU A 75 -0.89 2.27 -3.59
CA LEU A 75 -1.41 2.13 -4.94
C LEU A 75 -2.82 2.69 -4.95
N LEU A 76 -3.00 3.81 -5.66
CA LEU A 76 -4.30 4.47 -5.78
C LEU A 76 -5.02 3.97 -7.03
N ILE A 77 -6.26 3.53 -6.88
CA ILE A 77 -7.10 3.14 -8.02
C ILE A 77 -8.26 4.13 -8.09
N SER A 78 -8.26 4.96 -9.12
CA SER A 78 -9.30 5.99 -9.28
C SER A 78 -9.31 6.54 -10.69
N SER A 79 -10.35 7.28 -11.02
CA SER A 79 -10.44 7.96 -12.30
C SER A 79 -9.37 9.05 -12.40
N PRO A 80 -8.68 9.18 -13.55
CA PRO A 80 -7.70 10.25 -13.74
C PRO A 80 -8.28 11.65 -13.54
N ALA A 81 -9.58 11.82 -13.80
CA ALA A 81 -10.22 13.11 -13.59
C ALA A 81 -10.18 13.55 -12.12
N ARG A 82 -10.09 12.60 -11.19
CA ARG A 82 -10.10 12.93 -9.77
C ARG A 82 -8.73 13.39 -9.27
N TRP A 83 -7.64 12.78 -9.76
CA TRP A 83 -6.31 13.18 -9.29
C TRP A 83 -5.60 14.16 -10.23
N GLY A 84 -6.30 14.65 -11.27
CA GLY A 84 -5.73 15.64 -12.18
C GLY A 84 -4.61 15.12 -13.06
N GLY A 85 -4.48 13.82 -13.19
CA GLY A 85 -3.43 13.20 -13.99
C GLY A 85 -2.06 13.19 -13.32
N GLN A 86 -1.96 13.67 -12.08
CA GLN A 86 -0.71 13.70 -11.34
C GLN A 86 -0.85 12.94 -10.03
N CYS A 87 0.14 12.13 -9.70
CA CYS A 87 0.16 11.39 -8.45
C CYS A 87 1.11 12.05 -7.47
N PRO A 88 0.74 12.11 -6.17
CA PRO A 88 1.67 12.56 -5.14
C PRO A 88 2.90 11.65 -5.06
N ASP A 89 3.94 12.14 -4.41
CA ASP A 89 5.13 11.35 -4.16
C ASP A 89 4.80 10.06 -3.43
N ARG A 90 5.43 8.97 -3.86
CA ARG A 90 5.28 7.65 -3.25
C ARG A 90 3.88 7.04 -3.41
N VAL A 91 3.10 7.56 -4.33
CA VAL A 91 1.80 7.00 -4.69
C VAL A 91 1.84 6.60 -6.16
N ILE A 92 1.52 5.35 -6.45
CA ILE A 92 1.37 4.88 -7.83
C ILE A 92 -0.12 4.85 -8.12
N CYS A 93 -0.51 5.37 -9.28
CA CYS A 93 -1.91 5.51 -9.64
C CYS A 93 -2.27 4.59 -10.80
N LEU A 94 -3.38 3.88 -10.67
CA LEU A 94 -3.97 3.12 -11.76
C LEU A 94 -5.33 3.72 -12.12
N PRO A 95 -5.62 3.86 -13.42
CA PRO A 95 -6.87 4.49 -13.85
C PRO A 95 -8.05 3.52 -13.76
N MET A 96 -9.22 4.10 -13.69
CA MET A 96 -10.46 3.36 -13.89
C MET A 96 -10.91 3.50 -15.35
N PRO A 97 -11.49 2.48 -15.94
CA PRO A 97 -11.81 1.17 -15.38
C PRO A 97 -10.55 0.34 -15.17
N LEU A 98 -10.51 -0.37 -14.05
CA LEU A 98 -9.33 -1.13 -13.66
C LEU A 98 -9.17 -2.38 -14.52
N LYS A 99 -7.96 -2.56 -15.04
CA LYS A 99 -7.59 -3.80 -15.73
C LYS A 99 -6.83 -4.69 -14.75
N VAL A 100 -7.31 -5.92 -14.62
CA VAL A 100 -6.71 -6.87 -13.67
C VAL A 100 -5.23 -7.09 -13.97
N HIS A 101 -4.87 -7.22 -15.24
CA HIS A 101 -3.48 -7.40 -15.64
C HIS A 101 -2.58 -6.25 -15.15
N ASP A 102 -3.06 -5.02 -15.29
CA ASP A 102 -2.30 -3.85 -14.84
C ASP A 102 -2.15 -3.83 -13.32
N LEU A 103 -3.22 -4.19 -12.61
CA LEU A 103 -3.18 -4.28 -11.16
C LEU A 103 -2.13 -5.28 -10.69
N LEU A 104 -2.14 -6.47 -11.26
CA LEU A 104 -1.24 -7.54 -10.84
C LEU A 104 0.22 -7.20 -11.17
N ASN A 105 0.47 -6.66 -12.36
CA ASN A 105 1.82 -6.26 -12.75
C ASN A 105 2.36 -5.15 -11.86
N THR A 106 1.54 -4.15 -11.58
CA THR A 106 1.96 -3.02 -10.75
C THR A 106 2.28 -3.48 -9.33
N LEU A 107 1.40 -4.30 -8.76
CA LEU A 107 1.63 -4.82 -7.41
C LEU A 107 2.86 -5.71 -7.35
N GLU A 108 3.07 -6.54 -8.37
CA GLU A 108 4.26 -7.38 -8.43
C GLU A 108 5.53 -6.55 -8.35
N MET A 109 5.58 -5.46 -9.11
CA MET A 109 6.72 -4.54 -9.08
C MET A 109 6.88 -3.89 -7.72
N MET A 110 5.79 -3.47 -7.10
CA MET A 110 5.82 -2.84 -5.79
C MET A 110 6.28 -3.82 -4.71
N VAL A 111 5.80 -5.06 -4.76
CA VAL A 111 6.20 -6.09 -3.81
C VAL A 111 7.70 -6.37 -3.95
N GLN A 112 8.20 -6.49 -5.17
CA GLN A 112 9.62 -6.72 -5.39
C GLN A 112 10.47 -5.58 -4.86
N ALA A 113 10.04 -4.35 -5.06
CA ALA A 113 10.74 -3.18 -4.54
C ALA A 113 10.77 -3.19 -3.01
N GLN A 114 9.65 -3.50 -2.38
CA GLN A 114 9.56 -3.60 -0.92
C GLN A 114 10.50 -4.67 -0.38
N GLU A 115 10.52 -5.82 -1.02
CA GLU A 115 11.36 -6.93 -0.57
C GLU A 115 12.85 -6.67 -0.77
N ARG A 116 13.21 -5.92 -1.82
CA ARG A 116 14.61 -5.51 -2.01
C ARG A 116 15.07 -4.58 -0.90
N ILE A 117 14.24 -3.63 -0.53
CA ILE A 117 14.56 -2.72 0.56
C ILE A 117 14.72 -3.49 1.87
N ARG A 118 13.82 -4.43 2.13
CA ARG A 118 13.87 -5.26 3.33
C ARG A 118 15.13 -6.09 3.39
N ARG A 119 15.55 -6.66 2.25
CA ARG A 119 16.78 -7.44 2.18
C ARG A 119 18.01 -6.59 2.42
N ARG A 120 18.04 -5.37 1.90
CA ARG A 120 19.14 -4.45 2.15
C ARG A 120 19.27 -4.13 3.64
N ARG A 121 18.14 -3.90 4.30
CA ARG A 121 18.15 -3.64 5.74
C ARG A 121 18.68 -4.81 6.54
N ARG A 122 18.33 -6.02 6.14
CA ARG A 122 18.82 -7.22 6.83
C ARG A 122 20.31 -7.44 6.63
N SER A 123 20.81 -7.17 5.44
CA SER A 123 22.21 -7.45 5.12
C SER A 123 23.15 -6.35 5.56
N ARG A 124 22.64 -5.21 6.00
CA ARG A 124 23.51 -4.17 6.56
C ARG A 124 24.12 -4.63 7.87
N PRO A 125 25.43 -4.49 8.04
CA PRO A 125 26.01 -4.70 9.36
C PRO A 125 25.34 -3.76 10.35
N LYS A 126 25.14 -4.22 11.56
CA LYS A 126 24.56 -3.36 12.60
C LYS A 126 25.62 -2.41 13.08
N GLU A 127 25.43 -1.24 12.81
CA GLU A 127 26.36 -0.19 13.14
C GLU A 127 26.06 0.34 14.50
N ARG A 128 25.78 -0.56 14.09
CA ARG A 128 25.43 -0.16 14.77
C ARG A 128 25.28 -0.05 15.62
N SER A 129 24.97 -0.25 15.63
CA SER A 129 24.88 -0.04 16.13
C SER A 129 25.02 0.19 16.77
N ARG A 130 25.33 0.28 16.96
CA ARG A 130 25.63 0.69 17.18
C ARG A 130 25.57 1.15 17.40
N GLY A 131 25.57 1.34 17.76
CA GLY A 131 25.75 1.90 17.75
C GLY A 131 25.39 2.21 18.05
N SER A 132 25.47 2.23 18.25
CA SER A 132 25.56 2.68 18.19
C SER A 132 25.49 2.97 18.57
N ARG A 133 25.72 3.12 18.91
CA ARG A 133 26.04 3.51 18.99
C ARG A 133 26.14 3.95 19.23
N ILE A 134 26.27 4.07 19.50
CA ILE A 134 26.53 4.55 19.42
C ILE A 134 26.55 4.73 19.37
N SER A 135 26.53 4.75 19.51
CA SER A 135 26.57 5.04 19.18
C SER A 135 26.59 4.94 19.25
#